data_ec1c7a6a0b1a50bc4cc149abde9df5a2
#
_entry.id   ec1c7a6a0b1a50bc4cc149abde9df5a2
#
_cell.length_a   1.000
_cell.length_b   1.000
_cell.length_c   1.000
_cell.angle_alpha   90.00
_cell.angle_beta   90.00
_cell.angle_gamma   90.00
#
_symmetry.space_group_name_H-M   'P 1'
#
loop_
_entity.id
_entity.type
_entity.pdbx_description
1 polymer ?
#
loop_
_entity_poly.entity_id
_entity_poly.type
_entity_poly.pdbx_seq_one_letter_code
_entity_poly.pdbx_strand_id
1 'polypeptide(L)'
;MAEPLHQGRTFSRPPLYVSNKNETVRMFESDFVEFFSRVHPATPLVLYMPVVSYMLYVSLSQRKLSILAVAALFLLGVLLWTLIEYLIHRYIFHYEPKTHLGKRLHYIIHGVHHDYPNDARRLVMPPSISVPLAFLFFGLFLLIFGRLAPGVFAGLVFGYVCYDMLHFATHHFPMKRGLWLWLKQYHLRHHYKDDHVGYGISSPLWDYVFRTTRK
;
A
#
# COMPACT_ATOMS: atom_id res chain seq x y z
N MET A 1 -33.31 48.30 -19.07
CA MET A 1 -31.96 47.87 -18.68
C MET A 1 -32.11 46.55 -17.91
N ALA A 2 -31.77 45.46 -18.57
CA ALA A 2 -31.87 44.11 -17.93
C ALA A 2 -30.52 43.78 -17.29
N GLU A 3 -30.53 43.41 -16.01
CA GLU A 3 -29.37 42.89 -15.29
C GLU A 3 -28.89 41.58 -15.90
N PRO A 4 -27.55 41.35 -15.98
CA PRO A 4 -27.03 40.10 -16.49
C PRO A 4 -27.18 39.00 -15.43
N LEU A 5 -27.77 37.89 -15.88
CA LEU A 5 -27.97 36.64 -15.17
C LEU A 5 -26.69 36.14 -14.49
N HIS A 6 -26.81 35.72 -13.26
CA HIS A 6 -25.83 35.05 -12.42
C HIS A 6 -25.06 33.97 -13.20
N GLN A 7 -23.76 34.21 -13.40
CA GLN A 7 -22.82 33.15 -13.75
C GLN A 7 -22.81 32.13 -12.61
N GLY A 8 -23.26 30.91 -12.91
CA GLY A 8 -23.28 29.79 -11.98
C GLY A 8 -21.88 29.53 -11.42
N ARG A 9 -21.69 29.81 -10.14
CA ARG A 9 -20.54 29.33 -9.37
C ARG A 9 -20.63 27.79 -9.35
N THR A 10 -19.83 27.15 -10.14
CA THR A 10 -19.54 25.73 -9.97
C THR A 10 -18.83 25.60 -8.63
N PHE A 11 -19.52 25.13 -7.59
CA PHE A 11 -18.90 24.72 -6.35
C PHE A 11 -18.06 23.45 -6.63
N SER A 12 -16.84 23.64 -7.10
CA SER A 12 -15.86 22.56 -7.09
C SER A 12 -15.54 22.23 -5.63
N ARG A 13 -15.73 20.97 -5.24
CA ARG A 13 -15.23 20.49 -3.95
C ARG A 13 -13.74 20.85 -3.84
N PRO A 14 -13.24 21.25 -2.66
CA PRO A 14 -11.81 21.48 -2.50
C PRO A 14 -11.05 20.19 -2.87
N PRO A 15 -9.84 20.30 -3.41
CA PRO A 15 -9.02 19.13 -3.72
C PRO A 15 -8.77 18.32 -2.46
N LEU A 16 -8.74 16.98 -2.59
CA LEU A 16 -8.44 16.05 -1.50
C LEU A 16 -6.93 15.94 -1.19
N TYR A 17 -6.12 16.88 -1.68
CA TYR A 17 -4.66 16.91 -1.50
C TYR A 17 -4.17 18.34 -1.30
N VAL A 18 -3.01 18.48 -0.65
CA VAL A 18 -2.35 19.78 -0.42
C VAL A 18 -1.45 20.16 -1.58
N SER A 19 -0.60 19.25 -2.05
CA SER A 19 0.30 19.50 -3.17
C SER A 19 0.49 18.25 -4.02
N ASN A 20 0.48 18.43 -5.34
CA ASN A 20 0.71 17.36 -6.32
C ASN A 20 2.14 17.43 -6.92
N LYS A 21 3.06 18.11 -6.28
CA LYS A 21 4.45 18.17 -6.67
C LYS A 21 5.23 17.03 -6.02
N ASN A 22 6.33 16.60 -6.67
CA ASN A 22 7.28 15.67 -6.05
C ASN A 22 8.18 16.45 -5.07
N GLU A 23 7.64 16.72 -3.90
CA GLU A 23 8.32 17.43 -2.82
C GLU A 23 8.14 16.69 -1.51
N THR A 24 9.22 16.53 -0.74
CA THR A 24 9.20 15.83 0.55
C THR A 24 9.01 16.82 1.68
N VAL A 25 7.84 16.77 2.32
CA VAL A 25 7.55 17.62 3.48
C VAL A 25 8.16 17.05 4.75
N ARG A 26 8.57 17.94 5.65
CA ARG A 26 9.08 17.56 6.97
C ARG A 26 7.92 17.18 7.90
N MET A 27 7.98 15.98 8.49
CA MET A 27 6.96 15.49 9.43
C MET A 27 7.42 15.49 10.89
N PHE A 28 8.72 15.40 11.13
CA PHE A 28 9.28 15.28 12.48
C PHE A 28 10.27 16.40 12.80
N GLU A 29 10.25 16.90 14.04
CA GLU A 29 11.18 17.90 14.51
C GLU A 29 12.60 17.34 14.63
N SER A 30 12.72 16.06 15.09
CA SER A 30 14.00 15.37 15.18
C SER A 30 14.54 14.99 13.80
N ASP A 31 15.75 15.45 13.46
CA ASP A 31 16.42 15.12 12.20
C ASP A 31 16.67 13.60 12.06
N PHE A 32 16.94 12.93 13.18
CA PHE A 32 17.13 11.48 13.22
C PHE A 32 15.86 10.75 12.81
N VAL A 33 14.70 11.08 13.40
CA VAL A 33 13.42 10.45 13.07
C VAL A 33 13.00 10.80 11.64
N GLU A 34 13.20 12.06 11.25
CA GLU A 34 12.89 12.54 9.91
C GLU A 34 13.71 11.79 8.84
N PHE A 35 14.99 11.53 9.09
CA PHE A 35 15.84 10.75 8.18
C PHE A 35 15.29 9.34 7.94
N PHE A 36 14.90 8.62 9.00
CA PHE A 36 14.34 7.27 8.91
C PHE A 36 12.91 7.20 8.39
N SER A 37 12.20 8.33 8.34
CA SER A 37 10.85 8.41 7.77
C SER A 37 10.86 8.57 6.24
N ARG A 38 12.01 8.90 5.65
CA ARG A 38 12.19 9.06 4.19
C ARG A 38 12.83 7.82 3.61
N VAL A 39 12.14 7.13 2.73
CA VAL A 39 12.57 5.85 2.19
C VAL A 39 12.77 5.92 0.68
N HIS A 40 13.88 5.35 0.21
CA HIS A 40 14.08 5.23 -1.23
C HIS A 40 13.09 4.20 -1.80
N PRO A 41 12.42 4.46 -2.94
CA PRO A 41 11.42 3.56 -3.49
C PRO A 41 11.89 2.14 -3.77
N ALA A 42 13.18 1.94 -4.05
CA ALA A 42 13.75 0.61 -4.27
C ALA A 42 14.01 -0.19 -2.97
N THR A 43 13.84 0.43 -1.79
CA THR A 43 14.15 -0.23 -0.51
C THR A 43 13.38 -1.53 -0.30
N PRO A 44 12.06 -1.63 -0.57
CA PRO A 44 11.34 -2.90 -0.43
C PRO A 44 11.90 -4.01 -1.32
N LEU A 45 12.29 -3.70 -2.55
CA LEU A 45 12.93 -4.68 -3.45
C LEU A 45 14.24 -5.21 -2.88
N VAL A 46 15.14 -4.31 -2.50
CA VAL A 46 16.48 -4.67 -2.02
C VAL A 46 16.40 -5.45 -0.70
N LEU A 47 15.48 -5.06 0.19
CA LEU A 47 15.35 -5.66 1.51
C LEU A 47 14.63 -7.02 1.45
N TYR A 48 13.56 -7.13 0.71
CA TYR A 48 12.64 -8.26 0.82
C TYR A 48 12.80 -9.32 -0.27
N MET A 49 13.35 -9.03 -1.45
CA MET A 49 13.58 -10.08 -2.45
C MET A 49 14.58 -11.15 -1.98
N PRO A 50 15.67 -10.83 -1.25
CA PRO A 50 16.49 -11.84 -0.60
C PRO A 50 15.72 -12.71 0.40
N VAL A 51 14.80 -12.11 1.20
CA VAL A 51 13.95 -12.83 2.15
C VAL A 51 13.03 -13.81 1.41
N VAL A 52 12.36 -13.36 0.34
CA VAL A 52 11.52 -14.24 -0.51
C VAL A 52 12.34 -15.42 -1.04
N SER A 53 13.50 -15.15 -1.61
CA SER A 53 14.38 -16.18 -2.17
C SER A 53 14.82 -17.19 -1.10
N TYR A 54 15.19 -16.70 0.08
CA TYR A 54 15.59 -17.56 1.21
C TYR A 54 14.43 -18.43 1.72
N MET A 55 13.22 -17.88 1.86
CA MET A 55 12.04 -18.63 2.30
C MET A 55 11.62 -19.70 1.30
N LEU A 56 11.76 -19.44 -0.02
CA LEU A 56 11.55 -20.44 -1.06
C LEU A 56 12.62 -21.55 -0.98
N TYR A 57 13.89 -21.19 -0.77
CA TYR A 57 14.96 -22.16 -0.55
C TYR A 57 14.69 -23.02 0.69
N VAL A 58 14.28 -22.46 1.80
CA VAL A 58 13.89 -23.19 3.02
C VAL A 58 12.76 -24.17 2.71
N SER A 59 11.74 -23.74 1.98
CA SER A 59 10.59 -24.56 1.63
C SER A 59 10.97 -25.78 0.78
N LEU A 60 11.80 -25.57 -0.24
CA LEU A 60 12.22 -26.63 -1.16
C LEU A 60 13.28 -27.57 -0.53
N SER A 61 14.35 -26.98 0.03
CA SER A 61 15.56 -27.72 0.42
C SER A 61 15.48 -28.25 1.85
N GLN A 62 15.05 -27.41 2.82
CA GLN A 62 15.01 -27.81 4.23
C GLN A 62 13.70 -28.49 4.61
N ARG A 63 12.57 -28.00 4.10
CA ARG A 63 11.25 -28.61 4.36
C ARG A 63 10.91 -29.73 3.37
N LYS A 64 11.71 -29.88 2.31
CA LYS A 64 11.56 -30.93 1.28
C LYS A 64 10.15 -30.96 0.66
N LEU A 65 9.55 -29.79 0.46
CA LEU A 65 8.25 -29.67 -0.20
C LEU A 65 8.42 -29.82 -1.71
N SER A 66 7.43 -30.39 -2.39
CA SER A 66 7.43 -30.41 -3.84
C SER A 66 7.28 -29.01 -4.44
N ILE A 67 7.77 -28.80 -5.65
CA ILE A 67 7.65 -27.52 -6.37
C ILE A 67 6.18 -27.10 -6.47
N LEU A 68 5.28 -28.03 -6.76
CA LEU A 68 3.84 -27.74 -6.85
C LEU A 68 3.27 -27.28 -5.50
N ALA A 69 3.67 -27.90 -4.39
CA ALA A 69 3.25 -27.48 -3.06
C ALA A 69 3.78 -26.08 -2.72
N VAL A 70 5.07 -25.79 -3.03
CA VAL A 70 5.65 -24.48 -2.81
C VAL A 70 4.96 -23.41 -3.66
N ALA A 71 4.65 -23.70 -4.92
CA ALA A 71 3.91 -22.81 -5.79
C ALA A 71 2.50 -22.50 -5.25
N ALA A 72 1.77 -23.52 -4.78
CA ALA A 72 0.45 -23.35 -4.18
C ALA A 72 0.50 -22.51 -2.90
N LEU A 73 1.48 -22.75 -2.01
CA LEU A 73 1.67 -21.99 -0.77
C LEU A 73 2.06 -20.54 -1.07
N PHE A 74 2.92 -20.33 -2.06
CA PHE A 74 3.30 -19.00 -2.52
C PHE A 74 2.10 -18.21 -3.04
N LEU A 75 1.29 -18.80 -3.91
CA LEU A 75 0.06 -18.18 -4.41
C LEU A 75 -0.95 -17.89 -3.29
N LEU A 76 -1.08 -18.80 -2.32
CA LEU A 76 -1.86 -18.54 -1.10
C LEU A 76 -1.34 -17.31 -0.35
N GLY A 77 -0.01 -17.19 -0.19
CA GLY A 77 0.60 -16.03 0.45
C GLY A 77 0.33 -14.72 -0.30
N VAL A 78 0.43 -14.73 -1.63
CA VAL A 78 0.08 -13.57 -2.47
C VAL A 78 -1.39 -13.19 -2.29
N LEU A 79 -2.29 -14.18 -2.30
CA LEU A 79 -3.73 -13.94 -2.09
C LEU A 79 -4.00 -13.36 -0.70
N LEU A 80 -3.34 -13.88 0.34
CA LEU A 80 -3.45 -13.35 1.70
C LEU A 80 -2.95 -11.91 1.77
N TRP A 81 -1.85 -11.58 1.06
CA TRP A 81 -1.41 -10.18 0.98
C TRP A 81 -2.50 -9.27 0.43
N THR A 82 -3.13 -9.62 -0.69
CA THR A 82 -4.17 -8.75 -1.28
C THR A 82 -5.33 -8.49 -0.31
N LEU A 83 -5.69 -9.47 0.53
CA LEU A 83 -6.69 -9.29 1.58
C LEU A 83 -6.18 -8.36 2.70
N ILE A 84 -4.96 -8.60 3.17
CA ILE A 84 -4.32 -7.80 4.23
C ILE A 84 -4.16 -6.35 3.76
N GLU A 85 -3.68 -6.12 2.53
CA GLU A 85 -3.62 -4.82 1.87
C GLU A 85 -4.95 -4.09 1.96
N TYR A 86 -6.03 -4.73 1.50
CA TYR A 86 -7.37 -4.17 1.52
C TYR A 86 -7.84 -3.83 2.95
N LEU A 87 -7.66 -4.76 3.91
CA LEU A 87 -8.09 -4.55 5.30
C LEU A 87 -7.30 -3.43 5.98
N ILE A 88 -5.98 -3.40 5.80
CA ILE A 88 -5.13 -2.34 6.35
C ILE A 88 -5.51 -0.99 5.72
N HIS A 89 -5.63 -0.93 4.39
CA HIS A 89 -5.96 0.31 3.70
C HIS A 89 -7.31 0.84 4.17
N ARG A 90 -8.35 -0.01 4.19
CA ARG A 90 -9.70 0.40 4.57
C ARG A 90 -9.85 0.75 6.06
N TYR A 91 -9.35 -0.11 6.95
CA TYR A 91 -9.69 -0.02 8.37
C TYR A 91 -8.59 0.62 9.24
N ILE A 92 -7.37 0.70 8.76
CA ILE A 92 -6.26 1.34 9.49
C ILE A 92 -5.89 2.66 8.85
N PHE A 93 -5.67 2.70 7.54
CA PHE A 93 -5.22 3.89 6.83
C PHE A 93 -6.33 4.93 6.66
N HIS A 94 -7.57 4.50 6.45
CA HIS A 94 -8.74 5.38 6.36
C HIS A 94 -9.60 5.41 7.62
N TYR A 95 -9.05 4.95 8.77
CA TYR A 95 -9.71 5.15 10.05
C TYR A 95 -9.65 6.62 10.47
N GLU A 96 -10.78 7.23 10.82
CA GLU A 96 -10.87 8.61 11.28
C GLU A 96 -10.79 8.69 12.83
N PRO A 97 -9.60 8.89 13.41
CA PRO A 97 -9.45 8.94 14.85
C PRO A 97 -9.99 10.24 15.43
N LYS A 98 -10.62 10.14 16.62
CA LYS A 98 -11.19 11.30 17.33
C LYS A 98 -10.16 12.01 18.20
N THR A 99 -9.13 11.34 18.68
CA THR A 99 -8.10 11.90 19.57
C THR A 99 -7.00 12.63 18.81
N HIS A 100 -6.36 13.62 19.42
CA HIS A 100 -5.25 14.36 18.81
C HIS A 100 -4.07 13.43 18.45
N LEU A 101 -3.70 12.52 19.35
CA LEU A 101 -2.64 11.53 19.09
C LEU A 101 -3.03 10.61 17.93
N GLY A 102 -4.27 10.13 17.91
CA GLY A 102 -4.76 9.29 16.82
C GLY A 102 -4.69 9.99 15.47
N LYS A 103 -5.12 11.25 15.38
CA LYS A 103 -5.03 12.05 14.15
C LYS A 103 -3.59 12.24 13.69
N ARG A 104 -2.66 12.47 14.62
CA ARG A 104 -1.22 12.58 14.29
C ARG A 104 -0.65 11.26 13.76
N LEU A 105 -0.99 10.13 14.39
CA LEU A 105 -0.57 8.81 13.93
C LEU A 105 -1.16 8.47 12.55
N HIS A 106 -2.45 8.72 12.35
CA HIS A 106 -3.11 8.54 11.05
C HIS A 106 -2.41 9.36 9.95
N TYR A 107 -2.12 10.64 10.23
CA TYR A 107 -1.39 11.50 9.30
C TYR A 107 0.00 10.94 8.94
N ILE A 108 0.76 10.47 9.92
CA ILE A 108 2.10 9.90 9.71
C ILE A 108 2.04 8.60 8.89
N ILE A 109 1.03 7.76 9.13
CA ILE A 109 0.92 6.44 8.50
C ILE A 109 0.45 6.55 7.05
N HIS A 110 -0.53 7.41 6.78
CA HIS A 110 -1.18 7.46 5.46
C HIS A 110 -1.66 8.86 5.03
N GLY A 111 -2.07 9.72 5.96
CA GLY A 111 -2.59 11.04 5.65
C GLY A 111 -1.60 11.92 4.88
N VAL A 112 -0.30 11.85 5.22
CA VAL A 112 0.76 12.57 4.49
C VAL A 112 0.81 12.14 3.02
N HIS A 113 0.56 10.88 2.71
CA HIS A 113 0.53 10.36 1.35
C HIS A 113 -0.71 10.88 0.58
N HIS A 114 -1.87 11.03 1.22
CA HIS A 114 -3.03 11.66 0.60
C HIS A 114 -2.82 13.15 0.37
N ASP A 115 -2.20 13.86 1.31
CA ASP A 115 -1.90 15.29 1.17
C ASP A 115 -0.81 15.58 0.13
N TYR A 116 0.18 14.67 -0.02
CA TYR A 116 1.32 14.78 -0.93
C TYR A 116 1.52 13.50 -1.75
N PRO A 117 0.57 13.15 -2.63
CA PRO A 117 0.55 11.83 -3.29
C PRO A 117 1.74 11.58 -4.23
N ASN A 118 2.46 12.62 -4.65
CA ASN A 118 3.65 12.50 -5.49
C ASN A 118 4.97 12.63 -4.71
N ASP A 119 4.97 12.59 -3.36
CA ASP A 119 6.21 12.52 -2.59
C ASP A 119 6.85 11.13 -2.72
N ALA A 120 7.85 11.02 -3.60
CA ALA A 120 8.53 9.75 -3.91
C ALA A 120 9.20 9.08 -2.70
N ARG A 121 9.48 9.82 -1.63
CA ARG A 121 10.18 9.29 -0.44
C ARG A 121 9.26 8.85 0.69
N ARG A 122 7.93 9.02 0.52
CA ARG A 122 6.92 8.68 1.53
C ARG A 122 5.83 7.75 1.02
N LEU A 123 6.06 7.13 -0.15
CA LEU A 123 5.14 6.19 -0.77
C LEU A 123 5.29 4.78 -0.24
N VAL A 124 6.52 4.33 -0.04
CA VAL A 124 6.82 2.97 0.42
C VAL A 124 6.97 2.93 1.93
N MET A 125 6.59 1.81 2.53
CA MET A 125 6.62 1.67 3.99
C MET A 125 8.07 1.67 4.52
N PRO A 126 8.38 2.49 5.55
CA PRO A 126 9.69 2.50 6.17
C PRO A 126 10.08 1.14 6.77
N PRO A 127 11.35 0.71 6.65
CA PRO A 127 11.83 -0.54 7.26
C PRO A 127 11.61 -0.63 8.77
N SER A 128 11.61 0.50 9.47
CA SER A 128 11.30 0.59 10.90
C SER A 128 9.90 0.08 11.26
N ILE A 129 8.97 0.08 10.30
CA ILE A 129 7.61 -0.44 10.46
C ILE A 129 7.48 -1.80 9.77
N SER A 130 7.93 -1.91 8.51
CA SER A 130 7.73 -3.13 7.71
C SER A 130 8.50 -4.34 8.25
N VAL A 131 9.69 -4.15 8.84
CA VAL A 131 10.48 -5.26 9.40
C VAL A 131 9.82 -5.88 10.65
N PRO A 132 9.41 -5.10 11.68
CA PRO A 132 8.65 -5.67 12.81
C PRO A 132 7.36 -6.36 12.37
N LEU A 133 6.62 -5.80 11.41
CA LEU A 133 5.42 -6.44 10.87
C LEU A 133 5.74 -7.76 10.16
N ALA A 134 6.83 -7.83 9.39
CA ALA A 134 7.26 -9.06 8.74
C ALA A 134 7.56 -10.17 9.77
N PHE A 135 8.25 -9.84 10.87
CA PHE A 135 8.49 -10.80 11.97
C PHE A 135 7.19 -11.24 12.64
N LEU A 136 6.27 -10.31 12.89
CA LEU A 136 4.96 -10.61 13.47
C LEU A 136 4.18 -11.59 12.57
N PHE A 137 4.07 -11.31 11.28
CA PHE A 137 3.39 -12.18 10.32
C PHE A 137 4.08 -13.53 10.17
N PHE A 138 5.42 -13.56 10.16
CA PHE A 138 6.14 -14.83 10.10
C PHE A 138 5.89 -15.68 11.34
N GLY A 139 5.94 -15.09 12.54
CA GLY A 139 5.60 -15.77 13.79
C GLY A 139 4.16 -16.30 13.79
N LEU A 140 3.20 -15.50 13.36
CA LEU A 140 1.80 -15.91 13.22
C LEU A 140 1.65 -17.07 12.21
N PHE A 141 2.36 -17.01 11.09
CA PHE A 141 2.31 -18.08 10.08
C PHE A 141 2.98 -19.36 10.56
N LEU A 142 4.02 -19.27 11.39
CA LEU A 142 4.59 -20.47 12.05
C LEU A 142 3.56 -21.15 12.96
N LEU A 143 2.75 -20.38 13.67
CA LEU A 143 1.70 -20.91 14.54
C LEU A 143 0.56 -21.56 13.73
N ILE A 144 0.16 -20.97 12.60
CA ILE A 144 -0.98 -21.41 11.80
C ILE A 144 -0.57 -22.54 10.83
N PHE A 145 0.53 -22.38 10.11
CA PHE A 145 0.94 -23.25 9.00
C PHE A 145 2.11 -24.19 9.35
N GLY A 146 2.72 -24.02 10.53
CA GLY A 146 3.85 -24.85 10.97
C GLY A 146 4.98 -24.93 9.94
N ARG A 147 5.30 -26.15 9.50
CA ARG A 147 6.36 -26.41 8.51
C ARG A 147 6.12 -25.77 7.14
N LEU A 148 4.88 -25.42 6.80
CA LEU A 148 4.50 -24.81 5.52
C LEU A 148 4.65 -23.28 5.51
N ALA A 149 4.84 -22.67 6.68
CA ALA A 149 4.91 -21.22 6.85
C ALA A 149 5.92 -20.52 5.92
N PRO A 150 7.14 -21.03 5.66
CA PRO A 150 8.08 -20.33 4.78
C PRO A 150 7.54 -20.12 3.36
N GLY A 151 6.82 -21.09 2.79
CA GLY A 151 6.23 -20.97 1.45
C GLY A 151 5.12 -19.92 1.39
N VAL A 152 4.22 -19.91 2.38
CA VAL A 152 3.15 -18.91 2.47
C VAL A 152 3.73 -17.51 2.73
N PHE A 153 4.71 -17.40 3.63
CA PHE A 153 5.35 -16.13 3.96
C PHE A 153 6.13 -15.55 2.78
N ALA A 154 6.82 -16.39 1.99
CA ALA A 154 7.46 -15.95 0.76
C ALA A 154 6.46 -15.26 -0.19
N GLY A 155 5.27 -15.87 -0.37
CA GLY A 155 4.20 -15.28 -1.17
C GLY A 155 3.64 -13.99 -0.59
N LEU A 156 3.44 -13.91 0.73
CA LEU A 156 2.98 -12.71 1.43
C LEU A 156 3.94 -11.54 1.20
N VAL A 157 5.24 -11.77 1.46
CA VAL A 157 6.28 -10.74 1.32
C VAL A 157 6.43 -10.32 -0.14
N PHE A 158 6.36 -11.25 -1.08
CA PHE A 158 6.36 -10.92 -2.51
C PHE A 158 5.15 -10.06 -2.90
N GLY A 159 3.95 -10.38 -2.41
CA GLY A 159 2.75 -9.56 -2.60
C GLY A 159 2.93 -8.14 -2.08
N TYR A 160 3.51 -8.00 -0.88
CA TYR A 160 3.86 -6.70 -0.30
C TYR A 160 4.82 -5.91 -1.20
N VAL A 161 5.88 -6.53 -1.71
CA VAL A 161 6.82 -5.87 -2.63
C VAL A 161 6.11 -5.43 -3.91
N CYS A 162 5.27 -6.28 -4.49
CA CYS A 162 4.47 -5.93 -5.67
C CYS A 162 3.54 -4.74 -5.39
N TYR A 163 2.89 -4.72 -4.23
CA TYR A 163 2.05 -3.60 -3.79
C TYR A 163 2.84 -2.29 -3.72
N ASP A 164 3.96 -2.24 -2.99
CA ASP A 164 4.76 -1.01 -2.86
C ASP A 164 5.27 -0.52 -4.22
N MET A 165 5.73 -1.44 -5.09
CA MET A 165 6.23 -1.08 -6.42
C MET A 165 5.12 -0.61 -7.35
N LEU A 166 3.96 -1.26 -7.32
CA LEU A 166 2.82 -0.85 -8.13
C LEU A 166 2.25 0.48 -7.63
N HIS A 167 2.14 0.67 -6.33
CA HIS A 167 1.70 1.92 -5.72
C HIS A 167 2.60 3.08 -6.16
N PHE A 168 3.92 2.93 -6.02
CA PHE A 168 4.88 3.91 -6.52
C PHE A 168 4.70 4.17 -8.03
N ALA A 169 4.56 3.12 -8.82
CA ALA A 169 4.42 3.23 -10.26
C ALA A 169 3.11 3.93 -10.68
N THR A 170 2.00 3.77 -9.93
CA THR A 170 0.75 4.46 -10.22
C THR A 170 0.87 5.98 -10.05
N HIS A 171 1.70 6.46 -9.13
CA HIS A 171 1.94 7.89 -8.96
C HIS A 171 2.99 8.45 -9.94
N HIS A 172 4.08 7.73 -10.19
CA HIS A 172 5.27 8.29 -10.86
C HIS A 172 5.45 7.88 -12.31
N PHE A 173 4.87 6.75 -12.77
CA PHE A 173 5.10 6.28 -14.14
C PHE A 173 3.92 6.54 -15.08
N PRO A 174 4.20 6.87 -16.36
CA PRO A 174 3.16 7.05 -17.35
C PRO A 174 2.61 5.69 -17.82
N MET A 175 1.63 5.15 -17.10
CA MET A 175 0.90 3.95 -17.51
C MET A 175 -0.14 4.31 -18.58
N LYS A 176 0.05 3.91 -19.83
CA LYS A 176 -0.72 4.43 -20.96
C LYS A 176 -1.77 3.46 -21.51
N ARG A 177 -1.72 2.15 -21.18
CA ARG A 177 -2.57 1.13 -21.80
C ARG A 177 -2.89 -0.05 -20.88
N GLY A 178 -4.01 -0.71 -21.16
CA GLY A 178 -4.38 -2.01 -20.57
C GLY A 178 -4.58 -2.00 -19.07
N LEU A 179 -4.26 -3.11 -18.42
CA LEU A 179 -4.44 -3.34 -16.99
C LEU A 179 -3.73 -2.29 -16.13
N TRP A 180 -2.51 -1.89 -16.51
CA TRP A 180 -1.72 -0.92 -15.76
C TRP A 180 -2.35 0.46 -15.72
N LEU A 181 -2.86 0.94 -16.88
CA LEU A 181 -3.60 2.20 -16.91
C LEU A 181 -4.87 2.11 -16.06
N TRP A 182 -5.57 0.98 -16.12
CA TRP A 182 -6.80 0.80 -15.37
C TRP A 182 -6.52 0.79 -13.85
N LEU A 183 -5.50 0.06 -13.36
CA LEU A 183 -5.09 0.07 -11.95
C LEU A 183 -4.66 1.48 -11.50
N LYS A 184 -3.86 2.17 -12.32
CA LYS A 184 -3.51 3.57 -12.06
C LYS A 184 -4.74 4.46 -11.91
N GLN A 185 -5.66 4.39 -12.85
CA GLN A 185 -6.89 5.21 -12.80
C GLN A 185 -7.77 4.83 -11.60
N TYR A 186 -7.81 3.55 -11.24
CA TYR A 186 -8.54 3.05 -10.09
C TYR A 186 -8.00 3.66 -8.80
N HIS A 187 -6.69 3.58 -8.58
CA HIS A 187 -6.02 4.16 -7.42
C HIS A 187 -6.05 5.70 -7.40
N LEU A 188 -5.79 6.36 -8.53
CA LEU A 188 -5.85 7.83 -8.58
C LEU A 188 -7.27 8.39 -8.38
N ARG A 189 -8.32 7.64 -8.70
CA ARG A 189 -9.69 8.03 -8.33
C ARG A 189 -9.90 8.02 -6.82
N HIS A 190 -9.31 7.07 -6.11
CA HIS A 190 -9.30 7.04 -4.66
C HIS A 190 -8.66 8.33 -4.09
N HIS A 191 -7.48 8.71 -4.55
CA HIS A 191 -6.82 9.94 -4.11
C HIS A 191 -7.53 11.25 -4.46
N TYR A 192 -8.07 11.34 -5.68
CA TYR A 192 -8.50 12.65 -6.20
C TYR A 192 -10.00 12.84 -6.26
N LYS A 193 -10.80 11.80 -6.05
CA LYS A 193 -12.25 11.89 -6.19
C LYS A 193 -13.03 11.42 -4.97
N ASP A 194 -12.64 10.30 -4.38
CA ASP A 194 -13.38 9.69 -3.28
C ASP A 194 -12.51 8.65 -2.58
N ASP A 195 -12.01 9.00 -1.42
CA ASP A 195 -11.10 8.18 -0.59
C ASP A 195 -11.83 7.17 0.31
N HIS A 196 -13.17 7.13 0.25
CA HIS A 196 -14.02 6.14 0.94
C HIS A 196 -14.31 4.90 0.11
N VAL A 197 -13.76 4.77 -1.10
CA VAL A 197 -13.94 3.63 -2.02
C VAL A 197 -12.65 3.33 -2.77
N GLY A 198 -12.48 2.07 -3.23
CA GLY A 198 -11.34 1.70 -4.06
C GLY A 198 -10.04 1.52 -3.28
N TYR A 199 -10.09 0.71 -2.22
CA TYR A 199 -8.95 0.50 -1.33
C TYR A 199 -7.89 -0.48 -1.86
N GLY A 200 -8.24 -1.36 -2.81
CA GLY A 200 -7.29 -2.30 -3.41
C GLY A 200 -6.38 -1.61 -4.42
N ILE A 201 -5.07 -1.61 -4.20
CA ILE A 201 -4.06 -1.03 -5.08
C ILE A 201 -3.51 -2.08 -6.05
N SER A 202 -3.06 -3.22 -5.50
CA SER A 202 -2.55 -4.32 -6.32
C SER A 202 -3.67 -5.11 -7.01
N SER A 203 -4.86 -5.14 -6.41
CA SER A 203 -6.05 -5.80 -6.96
C SER A 203 -7.33 -5.23 -6.35
N PRO A 204 -8.36 -4.91 -7.12
CA PRO A 204 -9.66 -4.48 -6.61
C PRO A 204 -10.56 -5.68 -6.20
N LEU A 205 -10.03 -6.90 -6.17
CA LEU A 205 -10.78 -8.12 -5.85
C LEU A 205 -11.66 -7.94 -4.61
N TRP A 206 -11.06 -7.44 -3.53
CA TRP A 206 -11.75 -7.28 -2.26
C TRP A 206 -12.70 -6.09 -2.24
N ASP A 207 -12.46 -5.07 -3.04
CA ASP A 207 -13.44 -4.00 -3.25
C ASP A 207 -14.72 -4.54 -3.88
N TYR A 208 -14.62 -5.49 -4.83
CA TYR A 208 -15.80 -6.17 -5.38
C TYR A 208 -16.48 -7.05 -4.34
N VAL A 209 -15.73 -7.84 -3.59
CA VAL A 209 -16.27 -8.74 -2.56
C VAL A 209 -17.01 -7.96 -1.47
N PHE A 210 -16.42 -6.86 -0.98
CA PHE A 210 -16.97 -6.05 0.10
C PHE A 210 -17.78 -4.84 -0.40
N ARG A 211 -18.04 -4.74 -1.71
CA ARG A 211 -18.86 -3.70 -2.34
C ARG A 211 -18.38 -2.27 -2.07
N THR A 212 -17.08 -2.09 -2.02
CA THR A 212 -16.41 -0.78 -1.91
C THR A 212 -15.89 -0.28 -3.24
N THR A 213 -16.33 -0.87 -4.35
CA THR A 213 -16.10 -0.33 -5.68
C THR A 213 -16.98 0.90 -5.91
N ARG A 214 -16.47 1.85 -6.65
CA ARG A 214 -17.27 2.99 -7.12
C ARG A 214 -18.28 2.50 -8.16
N LYS A 215 -19.55 2.89 -7.98
CA LYS A 215 -20.59 2.75 -8.99
C LYS A 215 -20.41 3.76 -10.11
#